data_e9b1fea7225907a04e87a0d86a6996c5
#
_entry.id   e9b1fea7225907a04e87a0d86a6996c5
#
_cell.length_a   1.000
_cell.length_b   1.000
_cell.length_c   1.000
_cell.angle_alpha   90.00
_cell.angle_beta   90.00
_cell.angle_gamma   90.00
#
_symmetry.space_group_name_H-M   'P 1'
#
loop_
_entity.id
_entity.type
_entity.pdbx_description
1 polymer ?
#
loop_
_entity_poly.entity_id
_entity_poly.type
_entity_poly.pdbx_seq_one_letter_code
_entity_poly.pdbx_strand_id
1 'polypeptide(L)'
;MTDLSQSTRQFPKIDGAFAAIIVIYICVALFLPVEFGATLGFTANAMSSTAPFIIFAVLAVAYLKATGAETLLARAFEGAQTRMIVLAALLGGLSPFCSCEVIPFIAALLAVGAPLGAVMAFWLSSPLMDPAMFAITSGTLGFDFAIAKTVAAVGLGLFGGFVTMTLSNNPVFVDPLREKPKVGGCCGVKAPFQGKPVWAFWQDSKRKLAFRDTAVENTVFLTKWLLLAYTIEALMIRYIPAELVAQALGGEGIETIILASFIGTPAYLNGYAAVPLVDVLMTQGMSTGAALSFMIAGGVSCIPAALAVWALVKPRVFAAYLGLAVTGAIISGMVWQAIA
;
A
#
# COMPACT_ATOMS: atom_id res chain seq x y z
N MET A 1 25.01 13.66 52.21
CA MET A 1 24.88 14.36 50.92
C MET A 1 24.03 13.46 50.03
N THR A 2 22.75 13.77 50.00
CA THR A 2 21.71 13.00 49.28
C THR A 2 21.68 13.47 47.84
N ASP A 3 22.06 12.57 46.94
CA ASP A 3 22.04 12.75 45.48
C ASP A 3 20.58 12.71 45.00
N LEU A 4 20.02 13.87 44.75
CA LEU A 4 18.71 14.05 44.12
C LEU A 4 18.91 13.91 42.60
N SER A 5 19.07 12.66 42.12
CA SER A 5 19.00 12.32 40.71
C SER A 5 17.62 12.72 40.16
N GLN A 6 17.61 13.77 39.35
CA GLN A 6 16.46 14.30 38.65
C GLN A 6 15.78 13.23 37.81
N SER A 7 14.66 12.74 38.27
CA SER A 7 13.70 12.00 37.46
C SER A 7 13.12 12.94 36.40
N THR A 8 13.78 13.06 35.27
CA THR A 8 13.20 13.67 34.07
C THR A 8 12.00 12.83 33.67
N ARG A 9 10.79 13.30 33.97
CA ARG A 9 9.55 12.78 33.38
C ARG A 9 9.71 12.82 31.83
N GLN A 10 10.05 11.69 31.25
CA GLN A 10 9.95 11.51 29.80
C GLN A 10 8.45 11.55 29.48
N PHE A 11 7.97 12.68 28.97
CA PHE A 11 6.65 12.74 28.33
C PHE A 11 6.61 11.65 27.27
N PRO A 12 5.54 10.85 27.20
CA PRO A 12 5.39 9.85 26.14
C PRO A 12 5.50 10.60 24.80
N LYS A 13 6.48 10.22 23.97
CA LYS A 13 6.63 10.79 22.63
C LYS A 13 5.35 10.45 21.87
N ILE A 14 4.51 11.45 21.64
CA ILE A 14 3.31 11.31 20.81
C ILE A 14 3.80 10.86 19.42
N ASP A 15 3.24 9.76 18.92
CA ASP A 15 3.54 9.29 17.58
C ASP A 15 3.16 10.37 16.56
N GLY A 16 4.08 10.67 15.62
CA GLY A 16 3.90 11.75 14.67
C GLY A 16 2.62 11.64 13.82
N ALA A 17 2.14 10.42 13.55
CA ALA A 17 0.89 10.22 12.82
C ALA A 17 -0.33 10.66 13.64
N PHE A 18 -0.40 10.29 14.93
CA PHE A 18 -1.47 10.76 15.80
C PHE A 18 -1.42 12.27 16.03
N ALA A 19 -0.21 12.83 16.17
CA ALA A 19 -0.07 14.29 16.28
C ALA A 19 -0.58 14.99 15.01
N ALA A 20 -0.25 14.48 13.83
CA ALA A 20 -0.73 15.02 12.56
C ALA A 20 -2.26 14.96 12.45
N ILE A 21 -2.89 13.83 12.81
CA ILE A 21 -4.34 13.68 12.82
C ILE A 21 -4.99 14.72 13.73
N ILE A 22 -4.50 14.84 14.95
CA ILE A 22 -5.03 15.82 15.93
C ILE A 22 -4.90 17.25 15.38
N VAL A 23 -3.75 17.61 14.84
CA VAL A 23 -3.52 18.94 14.25
C VAL A 23 -4.47 19.19 13.07
N ILE A 24 -4.64 18.23 12.17
CA ILE A 24 -5.57 18.37 11.04
C ILE A 24 -7.00 18.59 11.55
N TYR A 25 -7.49 17.78 12.48
CA TYR A 25 -8.85 17.96 13.02
C TYR A 25 -9.01 19.28 13.80
N ILE A 26 -8.01 19.75 14.51
CA ILE A 26 -8.02 21.07 15.14
C ILE A 26 -8.09 22.17 14.06
N CYS A 27 -7.28 22.08 13.02
CA CYS A 27 -7.32 23.04 11.92
C CYS A 27 -8.69 23.05 11.22
N VAL A 28 -9.25 21.86 10.93
CA VAL A 28 -10.59 21.74 10.32
C VAL A 28 -11.66 22.34 11.24
N ALA A 29 -11.61 22.08 12.55
CA ALA A 29 -12.58 22.63 13.51
C ALA A 29 -12.51 24.17 13.61
N LEU A 30 -11.30 24.74 13.53
CA LEU A 30 -11.08 26.17 13.67
C LEU A 30 -11.35 26.96 12.36
N PHE A 31 -10.89 26.43 11.23
CA PHE A 31 -10.95 27.16 9.95
C PHE A 31 -12.13 26.72 9.07
N LEU A 32 -12.67 25.51 9.25
CA LEU A 32 -13.68 24.88 8.41
C LEU A 32 -14.75 24.15 9.28
N PRO A 33 -15.40 24.82 10.24
CA PRO A 33 -16.27 24.14 11.19
C PRO A 33 -17.44 23.40 10.54
N VAL A 34 -17.92 23.85 9.38
CA VAL A 34 -18.99 23.20 8.61
C VAL A 34 -18.54 21.84 8.06
N GLU A 35 -17.26 21.69 7.72
CA GLU A 35 -16.71 20.47 7.14
C GLU A 35 -16.26 19.44 8.20
N PHE A 36 -16.20 19.83 9.46
CA PHE A 36 -15.71 18.95 10.53
C PHE A 36 -16.54 17.67 10.64
N GLY A 37 -17.86 17.80 10.67
CA GLY A 37 -18.76 16.65 10.75
C GLY A 37 -18.68 15.74 9.52
N ALA A 38 -18.59 16.32 8.32
CA ALA A 38 -18.46 15.58 7.08
C ALA A 38 -17.12 14.81 6.99
N THR A 39 -16.01 15.47 7.35
CA THR A 39 -14.67 14.85 7.38
C THR A 39 -14.62 13.70 8.39
N LEU A 40 -15.14 13.89 9.59
CA LEU A 40 -15.19 12.86 10.61
C LEU A 40 -16.09 11.69 10.18
N GLY A 41 -17.26 11.98 9.63
CA GLY A 41 -18.20 10.98 9.14
C GLY A 41 -17.60 10.14 8.01
N PHE A 42 -16.97 10.78 7.03
CA PHE A 42 -16.26 10.07 5.94
C PHE A 42 -15.16 9.17 6.49
N THR A 43 -14.28 9.69 7.34
CA THR A 43 -13.16 8.94 7.93
C THR A 43 -13.67 7.73 8.73
N ALA A 44 -14.70 7.91 9.54
CA ALA A 44 -15.29 6.83 10.33
C ALA A 44 -15.93 5.75 9.44
N ASN A 45 -16.65 6.16 8.39
CA ASN A 45 -17.29 5.24 7.45
C ASN A 45 -16.24 4.46 6.64
N ALA A 46 -15.22 5.13 6.11
CA ALA A 46 -14.12 4.50 5.39
C ALA A 46 -13.38 3.49 6.29
N MET A 47 -13.08 3.87 7.53
CA MET A 47 -12.45 2.97 8.49
C MET A 47 -13.32 1.76 8.82
N SER A 48 -14.64 1.94 9.01
CA SER A 48 -15.55 0.85 9.33
C SER A 48 -15.72 -0.13 8.16
N SER A 49 -15.75 0.36 6.93
CA SER A 49 -15.87 -0.48 5.73
C SER A 49 -14.61 -1.30 5.45
N THR A 50 -13.44 -0.78 5.77
CA THR A 50 -12.16 -1.49 5.60
C THR A 50 -11.76 -2.35 6.79
N ALA A 51 -12.35 -2.13 7.98
CA ALA A 51 -12.01 -2.83 9.21
C ALA A 51 -12.05 -4.37 9.10
N PRO A 52 -13.06 -5.02 8.48
CA PRO A 52 -13.10 -6.48 8.36
C PRO A 52 -11.89 -7.04 7.61
N PHE A 53 -11.48 -6.39 6.53
CA PHE A 53 -10.35 -6.80 5.71
C PHE A 53 -9.03 -6.62 6.46
N ILE A 54 -8.87 -5.50 7.18
CA ILE A 54 -7.71 -5.22 8.02
C ILE A 54 -7.57 -6.27 9.12
N ILE A 55 -8.67 -6.59 9.81
CA ILE A 55 -8.69 -7.60 10.86
C ILE A 55 -8.26 -8.95 10.28
N PHE A 56 -8.82 -9.34 9.13
CA PHE A 56 -8.44 -10.59 8.47
C PHE A 56 -6.94 -10.63 8.13
N ALA A 57 -6.41 -9.59 7.50
CA ALA A 57 -5.00 -9.51 7.13
C ALA A 57 -4.07 -9.55 8.35
N VAL A 58 -4.39 -8.79 9.39
CA VAL A 58 -3.61 -8.75 10.65
C VAL A 58 -3.61 -10.11 11.33
N LEU A 59 -4.77 -10.76 11.42
CA LEU A 59 -4.87 -12.09 12.02
C LEU A 59 -4.14 -13.15 11.20
N ALA A 60 -4.20 -13.09 9.86
CA ALA A 60 -3.46 -13.98 8.98
C ALA A 60 -1.95 -13.85 9.17
N VAL A 61 -1.41 -12.63 9.19
CA VAL A 61 0.02 -12.37 9.43
C VAL A 61 0.43 -12.82 10.84
N ALA A 62 -0.37 -12.50 11.86
CA ALA A 62 -0.10 -12.93 13.23
C ALA A 62 -0.11 -14.47 13.37
N TYR A 63 -1.03 -15.14 12.67
CA TYR A 63 -1.11 -16.59 12.60
C TYR A 63 0.13 -17.21 11.93
N LEU A 64 0.52 -16.70 10.76
CA LEU A 64 1.72 -17.17 10.04
C LEU A 64 2.97 -17.05 10.92
N LYS A 65 3.10 -15.93 11.64
CA LYS A 65 4.23 -15.70 12.54
C LYS A 65 4.19 -16.62 13.77
N ALA A 66 3.05 -16.78 14.40
CA ALA A 66 2.89 -17.62 15.58
C ALA A 66 3.10 -19.12 15.27
N THR A 67 2.63 -19.58 14.12
CA THR A 67 2.86 -20.95 13.65
C THR A 67 4.30 -21.21 13.21
N GLY A 68 5.05 -20.17 12.86
CA GLY A 68 6.37 -20.28 12.20
C GLY A 68 6.27 -20.62 10.71
N ALA A 69 5.07 -20.54 10.12
CA ALA A 69 4.86 -20.80 8.69
C ALA A 69 5.51 -19.76 7.76
N GLU A 70 5.94 -18.61 8.31
CA GLU A 70 6.77 -17.66 7.58
C GLU A 70 8.08 -18.28 7.05
N THR A 71 8.61 -19.31 7.72
CA THR A 71 9.77 -20.06 7.22
C THR A 71 9.44 -20.92 5.99
N LEU A 72 8.19 -21.36 5.82
CA LEU A 72 7.74 -22.02 4.59
C LEU A 72 7.64 -21.02 3.43
N LEU A 73 7.17 -19.81 3.72
CA LEU A 73 7.17 -18.74 2.73
C LEU A 73 8.61 -18.40 2.29
N ALA A 74 9.55 -18.33 3.24
CA ALA A 74 10.96 -18.14 2.91
C ALA A 74 11.48 -19.24 1.97
N ARG A 75 11.12 -20.51 2.21
CA ARG A 75 11.48 -21.62 1.30
C ARG A 75 10.79 -21.54 -0.06
N ALA A 76 9.58 -21.03 -0.13
CA ALA A 76 8.90 -20.78 -1.41
C ALA A 76 9.64 -19.71 -2.24
N PHE A 77 10.43 -18.86 -1.58
CA PHE A 77 11.32 -17.88 -2.19
C PHE A 77 12.78 -18.39 -2.32
N GLU A 78 13.03 -19.71 -2.21
CA GLU A 78 14.30 -20.36 -2.55
C GLU A 78 14.27 -20.81 -4.01
N GLY A 79 15.35 -20.55 -4.75
CA GLY A 79 15.49 -20.98 -6.15
C GLY A 79 15.77 -19.85 -7.12
N ALA A 80 15.39 -20.03 -8.39
CA ALA A 80 15.65 -19.03 -9.41
C ALA A 80 14.80 -17.76 -9.19
N GLN A 81 15.47 -16.65 -8.95
CA GLN A 81 14.84 -15.35 -8.66
C GLN A 81 13.83 -14.92 -9.73
N THR A 82 14.07 -15.26 -10.99
CA THR A 82 13.16 -14.99 -12.10
C THR A 82 11.80 -15.69 -11.93
N ARG A 83 11.79 -16.96 -11.50
CA ARG A 83 10.54 -17.69 -11.23
C ARG A 83 9.77 -17.04 -10.06
N MET A 84 10.49 -16.63 -9.04
CA MET A 84 9.88 -15.96 -7.88
C MET A 84 9.23 -14.64 -8.28
N ILE A 85 9.87 -13.83 -9.13
CA ILE A 85 9.31 -12.58 -9.64
C ILE A 85 8.02 -12.86 -10.43
N VAL A 86 8.04 -13.83 -11.31
CA VAL A 86 6.85 -14.17 -12.13
C VAL A 86 5.70 -14.65 -11.25
N LEU A 87 5.96 -15.58 -10.33
CA LEU A 87 4.93 -16.09 -9.41
C LEU A 87 4.42 -14.97 -8.48
N ALA A 88 5.30 -14.13 -7.97
CA ALA A 88 4.94 -13.00 -7.12
C ALA A 88 4.07 -11.97 -7.85
N ALA A 89 4.39 -11.65 -9.11
CA ALA A 89 3.58 -10.73 -9.93
C ALA A 89 2.19 -11.31 -10.24
N LEU A 90 2.10 -12.60 -10.58
CA LEU A 90 0.83 -13.27 -10.83
C LEU A 90 -0.02 -13.38 -9.56
N LEU A 91 0.58 -13.83 -8.46
CA LEU A 91 -0.12 -13.93 -7.18
C LEU A 91 -0.55 -12.56 -6.66
N GLY A 92 0.30 -11.54 -6.82
CA GLY A 92 -0.05 -10.16 -6.48
C GLY A 92 -1.25 -9.67 -7.30
N GLY A 93 -1.18 -9.76 -8.63
CA GLY A 93 -2.23 -9.28 -9.53
C GLY A 93 -3.56 -10.03 -9.45
N LEU A 94 -3.62 -11.16 -8.74
CA LEU A 94 -4.83 -11.95 -8.51
C LEU A 94 -5.26 -11.96 -7.04
N SER A 95 -4.45 -11.37 -6.15
CA SER A 95 -4.72 -11.43 -4.72
C SER A 95 -5.77 -10.38 -4.32
N PRO A 96 -6.73 -10.74 -3.48
CA PRO A 96 -7.76 -9.82 -3.02
C PRO A 96 -7.26 -8.90 -1.89
N PHE A 97 -5.98 -8.51 -1.91
CA PHE A 97 -5.40 -7.66 -0.89
C PHE A 97 -5.36 -6.21 -1.36
N CYS A 98 -5.92 -5.31 -0.57
CA CYS A 98 -5.72 -3.89 -0.79
C CYS A 98 -4.28 -3.47 -0.46
N SER A 99 -3.87 -2.31 -0.96
CA SER A 99 -2.52 -1.77 -0.74
C SER A 99 -2.09 -1.68 0.73
N CYS A 100 -3.04 -1.53 1.63
CA CYS A 100 -2.79 -1.40 3.07
C CYS A 100 -2.56 -2.76 3.76
N GLU A 101 -3.27 -3.78 3.33
CA GLU A 101 -3.21 -5.13 3.89
C GLU A 101 -1.92 -5.86 3.51
N VAL A 102 -1.39 -5.53 2.35
CA VAL A 102 -0.14 -6.10 1.84
C VAL A 102 1.07 -5.70 2.66
N ILE A 103 1.06 -4.53 3.32
CA ILE A 103 2.23 -3.97 3.99
C ILE A 103 2.77 -4.85 5.12
N PRO A 104 1.96 -5.38 6.06
CA PRO A 104 2.46 -6.33 7.05
C PRO A 104 3.04 -7.59 6.44
N PHE A 105 2.46 -8.06 5.32
CA PHE A 105 2.93 -9.22 4.58
C PHE A 105 4.30 -8.95 3.92
N ILE A 106 4.46 -7.79 3.28
CA ILE A 106 5.74 -7.32 2.71
C ILE A 106 6.82 -7.22 3.81
N ALA A 107 6.46 -6.65 4.96
CA ALA A 107 7.37 -6.55 6.10
C ALA A 107 7.83 -7.94 6.58
N ALA A 108 6.92 -8.90 6.65
CA ALA A 108 7.23 -10.28 7.03
C ALA A 108 8.15 -10.96 6.00
N LEU A 109 7.84 -10.83 4.70
CA LEU A 109 8.67 -11.39 3.62
C LEU A 109 10.09 -10.83 3.64
N LEU A 110 10.24 -9.51 3.80
CA LEU A 110 11.56 -8.87 3.89
C LEU A 110 12.31 -9.29 5.17
N ALA A 111 11.59 -9.49 6.27
CA ALA A 111 12.19 -9.93 7.53
C ALA A 111 12.73 -11.38 7.48
N VAL A 112 12.12 -12.26 6.66
CA VAL A 112 12.61 -13.63 6.43
C VAL A 112 13.66 -13.72 5.32
N GLY A 113 14.05 -12.58 4.72
CA GLY A 113 15.10 -12.51 3.71
C GLY A 113 14.67 -12.83 2.28
N ALA A 114 13.36 -12.70 1.96
CA ALA A 114 12.87 -12.85 0.59
C ALA A 114 13.57 -11.84 -0.35
N PRO A 115 13.92 -12.24 -1.59
CA PRO A 115 14.59 -11.36 -2.55
C PRO A 115 13.73 -10.13 -2.84
N LEU A 116 14.31 -8.94 -2.72
CA LEU A 116 13.59 -7.67 -2.87
C LEU A 116 12.89 -7.55 -4.23
N GLY A 117 13.46 -8.12 -5.31
CA GLY A 117 12.83 -8.14 -6.63
C GLY A 117 11.48 -8.87 -6.65
N ALA A 118 11.38 -10.03 -5.98
CA ALA A 118 10.14 -10.78 -5.88
C ALA A 118 9.12 -10.06 -4.97
N VAL A 119 9.61 -9.47 -3.88
CA VAL A 119 8.77 -8.66 -2.98
C VAL A 119 8.22 -7.44 -3.71
N MET A 120 9.04 -6.75 -4.49
CA MET A 120 8.63 -5.59 -5.29
C MET A 120 7.63 -5.96 -6.38
N ALA A 121 7.81 -7.13 -7.03
CA ALA A 121 6.87 -7.65 -8.00
C ALA A 121 5.47 -7.85 -7.41
N PHE A 122 5.40 -8.51 -6.25
CA PHE A 122 4.15 -8.69 -5.52
C PHE A 122 3.54 -7.36 -5.07
N TRP A 123 4.37 -6.47 -4.56
CA TRP A 123 3.94 -5.18 -4.02
C TRP A 123 3.31 -4.27 -5.07
N LEU A 124 3.94 -4.16 -6.24
CA LEU A 124 3.47 -3.31 -7.32
C LEU A 124 2.21 -3.87 -8.02
N SER A 125 2.04 -5.19 -8.08
CA SER A 125 0.90 -5.82 -8.75
C SER A 125 -0.34 -5.93 -7.86
N SER A 126 -0.15 -6.13 -6.55
CA SER A 126 -1.21 -6.50 -5.61
C SER A 126 -2.34 -5.46 -5.45
N PRO A 127 -2.11 -4.14 -5.41
CA PRO A 127 -3.19 -3.18 -5.14
C PRO A 127 -4.03 -2.81 -6.35
N LEU A 128 -3.78 -3.42 -7.52
CA LEU A 128 -4.35 -2.95 -8.77
C LEU A 128 -5.61 -3.67 -9.21
N MET A 129 -5.73 -4.95 -8.85
CA MET A 129 -6.84 -5.77 -9.31
C MET A 129 -7.18 -6.87 -8.30
N ASP A 130 -8.45 -7.04 -8.06
CA ASP A 130 -9.05 -8.16 -7.34
C ASP A 130 -10.31 -8.61 -8.10
N PRO A 131 -10.90 -9.77 -7.77
CA PRO A 131 -12.07 -10.29 -8.48
C PRO A 131 -13.28 -9.35 -8.47
N ALA A 132 -13.52 -8.62 -7.38
CA ALA A 132 -14.63 -7.65 -7.29
C ALA A 132 -14.33 -6.40 -8.13
N MET A 133 -13.09 -5.91 -8.08
CA MET A 133 -12.63 -4.80 -8.92
C MET A 133 -12.70 -5.15 -10.41
N PHE A 134 -12.36 -6.40 -10.79
CA PHE A 134 -12.51 -6.88 -12.16
C PHE A 134 -13.97 -6.83 -12.62
N ALA A 135 -14.90 -7.32 -11.80
CA ALA A 135 -16.32 -7.31 -12.12
C ALA A 135 -16.87 -5.88 -12.29
N ILE A 136 -16.52 -4.96 -11.36
CA ILE A 136 -16.95 -3.56 -11.43
C ILE A 136 -16.34 -2.86 -12.64
N THR A 137 -15.03 -3.02 -12.88
CA THR A 137 -14.35 -2.42 -14.04
C THR A 137 -14.94 -2.95 -15.35
N SER A 138 -15.21 -4.26 -15.43
CA SER A 138 -15.82 -4.88 -16.60
C SER A 138 -17.24 -4.40 -16.86
N GLY A 139 -18.03 -4.19 -15.80
CA GLY A 139 -19.39 -3.69 -15.91
C GLY A 139 -19.50 -2.20 -16.26
N THR A 140 -18.50 -1.39 -15.88
CA THR A 140 -18.55 0.07 -16.07
C THR A 140 -17.73 0.53 -17.27
N LEU A 141 -16.46 0.09 -17.38
CA LEU A 141 -15.53 0.54 -18.42
C LEU A 141 -15.37 -0.47 -19.58
N GLY A 142 -16.01 -1.62 -19.46
CA GLY A 142 -15.96 -2.68 -20.47
C GLY A 142 -14.96 -3.81 -20.15
N PHE A 143 -15.24 -4.97 -20.73
CA PHE A 143 -14.46 -6.20 -20.47
C PHE A 143 -13.01 -6.09 -20.94
N ASP A 144 -12.79 -5.48 -22.12
CA ASP A 144 -11.45 -5.30 -22.69
C ASP A 144 -10.58 -4.39 -21.83
N PHE A 145 -11.16 -3.34 -21.26
CA PHE A 145 -10.47 -2.46 -20.32
C PHE A 145 -10.11 -3.18 -19.01
N ALA A 146 -11.01 -4.05 -18.50
CA ALA A 146 -10.72 -4.85 -17.30
C ALA A 146 -9.58 -5.84 -17.53
N ILE A 147 -9.52 -6.49 -18.71
CA ILE A 147 -8.40 -7.34 -19.11
C ILE A 147 -7.13 -6.53 -19.23
N ALA A 148 -7.17 -5.38 -19.92
CA ALA A 148 -6.00 -4.50 -20.07
C ALA A 148 -5.44 -4.08 -18.72
N LYS A 149 -6.30 -3.69 -17.79
CA LYS A 149 -5.90 -3.33 -16.41
C LYS A 149 -5.29 -4.51 -15.66
N THR A 150 -5.82 -5.73 -15.82
CA THR A 150 -5.27 -6.93 -15.19
C THR A 150 -3.88 -7.27 -15.74
N VAL A 151 -3.74 -7.23 -17.07
CA VAL A 151 -2.44 -7.45 -17.73
C VAL A 151 -1.43 -6.37 -17.33
N ALA A 152 -1.86 -5.12 -17.25
CA ALA A 152 -1.02 -4.02 -16.80
C ALA A 152 -0.58 -4.19 -15.34
N ALA A 153 -1.45 -4.69 -14.45
CA ALA A 153 -1.13 -4.97 -13.07
C ALA A 153 -0.01 -6.03 -12.93
N VAL A 154 -0.16 -7.16 -13.63
CA VAL A 154 0.88 -8.20 -13.67
C VAL A 154 2.14 -7.67 -14.35
N GLY A 155 2.00 -6.97 -15.47
CA GLY A 155 3.11 -6.35 -16.21
C GLY A 155 3.93 -5.38 -15.36
N LEU A 156 3.25 -4.55 -14.57
CA LEU A 156 3.92 -3.63 -13.62
C LEU A 156 4.68 -4.39 -12.54
N GLY A 157 4.11 -5.47 -12.01
CA GLY A 157 4.79 -6.35 -11.06
C GLY A 157 6.05 -6.95 -11.66
N LEU A 158 5.96 -7.49 -12.87
CA LEU A 158 7.12 -8.05 -13.60
C LEU A 158 8.18 -6.96 -13.87
N PHE A 159 7.76 -5.83 -14.40
CA PHE A 159 8.66 -4.69 -14.66
C PHE A 159 9.40 -4.26 -13.40
N GLY A 160 8.69 -3.96 -12.32
CA GLY A 160 9.31 -3.54 -11.07
C GLY A 160 10.18 -4.60 -10.43
N GLY A 161 9.75 -5.87 -10.48
CA GLY A 161 10.53 -7.00 -9.97
C GLY A 161 11.84 -7.21 -10.72
N PHE A 162 11.83 -7.20 -12.06
CA PHE A 162 13.05 -7.36 -12.86
C PHE A 162 13.97 -6.16 -12.75
N VAL A 163 13.46 -4.93 -12.76
CA VAL A 163 14.28 -3.72 -12.56
C VAL A 163 14.93 -3.75 -11.19
N THR A 164 14.20 -4.11 -10.15
CA THR A 164 14.77 -4.23 -8.80
C THR A 164 15.81 -5.37 -8.71
N MET A 165 15.60 -6.48 -9.40
CA MET A 165 16.56 -7.58 -9.47
C MET A 165 17.86 -7.13 -10.14
N THR A 166 17.79 -6.46 -11.28
CA THR A 166 18.99 -5.98 -12.00
C THR A 166 19.75 -4.91 -11.23
N LEU A 167 19.03 -4.11 -10.46
CA LEU A 167 19.60 -3.02 -9.64
C LEU A 167 19.83 -3.43 -8.18
N SER A 168 19.74 -4.72 -7.84
CA SER A 168 19.83 -5.21 -6.45
C SER A 168 21.13 -4.81 -5.74
N ASN A 169 22.24 -4.69 -6.47
CA ASN A 169 23.53 -4.26 -5.93
C ASN A 169 23.65 -2.72 -5.76
N ASN A 170 22.64 -1.96 -6.21
CA ASN A 170 22.65 -0.51 -6.05
C ASN A 170 22.38 -0.13 -4.58
N PRO A 171 23.09 0.87 -4.01
CA PRO A 171 22.88 1.36 -2.65
C PRO A 171 21.39 1.71 -2.32
N VAL A 172 20.57 1.98 -3.33
CA VAL A 172 19.15 2.26 -3.17
C VAL A 172 18.40 1.06 -2.58
N PHE A 173 18.73 -0.16 -3.02
CA PHE A 173 18.00 -1.39 -2.68
C PHE A 173 18.66 -2.22 -1.57
N VAL A 174 19.87 -1.85 -1.14
CA VAL A 174 20.54 -2.50 -0.01
C VAL A 174 19.86 -2.08 1.28
N ASP A 175 19.45 -3.05 2.12
CA ASP A 175 18.80 -2.85 3.41
C ASP A 175 17.56 -1.92 3.29
N PRO A 176 16.44 -2.42 2.73
CA PRO A 176 15.30 -1.60 2.33
C PRO A 176 14.45 -1.09 3.50
N LEU A 177 14.44 -1.81 4.63
CA LEU A 177 13.59 -1.48 5.76
C LEU A 177 14.15 -0.31 6.59
N ARG A 178 13.26 0.48 7.15
CA ARG A 178 13.63 1.44 8.19
C ARG A 178 13.97 0.69 9.47
N GLU A 179 14.98 1.18 10.16
CA GLU A 179 15.26 0.72 11.54
C GLU A 179 14.03 1.07 12.41
N LYS A 180 13.44 0.05 13.04
CA LYS A 180 12.40 0.30 14.04
C LYS A 180 13.02 1.16 15.14
N PRO A 181 12.36 2.24 15.62
CA PRO A 181 12.84 2.96 16.79
C PRO A 181 13.09 1.94 17.91
N LYS A 182 14.28 1.93 18.45
CA LYS A 182 14.62 1.12 19.63
C LYS A 182 13.81 1.69 20.78
N VAL A 183 12.58 1.25 20.93
CA VAL A 183 11.82 1.48 22.17
C VAL A 183 12.53 0.63 23.20
N GLY A 184 13.17 1.29 24.16
CA GLY A 184 13.95 0.65 25.20
C GLY A 184 13.14 -0.39 25.97
N GLY A 185 13.38 -1.60 25.68
CA GLY A 185 12.84 -2.80 26.32
C GLY A 185 13.57 -4.01 25.73
N CYS A 186 14.08 -4.88 26.58
CA CYS A 186 14.88 -6.07 26.30
C CYS A 186 14.24 -7.13 25.38
N CYS A 187 13.62 -6.74 24.28
CA CYS A 187 13.11 -7.65 23.26
C CYS A 187 13.63 -7.19 21.89
N GLY A 188 14.85 -7.66 21.56
CA GLY A 188 15.31 -7.71 20.18
C GLY A 188 14.25 -8.37 19.30
N VAL A 189 14.21 -8.05 18.00
CA VAL A 189 13.36 -8.74 17.02
C VAL A 189 13.51 -10.23 17.28
N LYS A 190 12.45 -10.85 17.83
CA LYS A 190 12.48 -12.29 18.11
C LYS A 190 12.65 -12.97 16.78
N ALA A 191 13.75 -13.74 16.63
CA ALA A 191 13.98 -14.56 15.45
C ALA A 191 12.73 -15.39 15.16
N PRO A 192 12.35 -15.59 13.88
CA PRO A 192 11.20 -16.42 13.54
C PRO A 192 11.34 -17.81 14.16
N PHE A 193 10.23 -18.43 14.53
CA PHE A 193 10.24 -19.78 15.08
C PHE A 193 10.83 -20.74 14.04
N GLN A 194 12.02 -21.30 14.36
CA GLN A 194 12.70 -22.24 13.49
C GLN A 194 12.11 -23.64 13.59
N GLY A 195 12.09 -24.36 12.48
CA GLY A 195 11.64 -25.76 12.41
C GLY A 195 10.34 -25.96 11.62
N LYS A 196 9.68 -27.10 11.84
CA LYS A 196 8.39 -27.38 11.20
C LYS A 196 7.30 -26.48 11.80
N PRO A 197 6.37 -25.95 11.00
CA PRO A 197 5.26 -25.14 11.47
C PRO A 197 4.41 -25.88 12.50
N VAL A 198 4.03 -25.20 13.57
CA VAL A 198 3.12 -25.73 14.59
C VAL A 198 1.78 -25.05 14.41
N TRP A 199 0.88 -25.69 13.68
CA TRP A 199 -0.44 -25.13 13.34
C TRP A 199 -1.30 -24.85 14.57
N ALA A 200 -1.20 -25.70 15.60
CA ALA A 200 -1.90 -25.50 16.88
C ALA A 200 -1.07 -24.62 17.85
N PHE A 201 -0.74 -23.40 17.41
CA PHE A 201 0.12 -22.46 18.15
C PHE A 201 -0.42 -22.09 19.55
N TRP A 202 -1.73 -22.24 19.76
CA TRP A 202 -2.39 -21.93 21.04
C TRP A 202 -2.00 -22.86 22.20
N GLN A 203 -1.29 -23.95 21.93
CA GLN A 203 -0.78 -24.84 22.97
C GLN A 203 0.54 -24.33 23.60
N ASP A 204 1.26 -23.43 22.93
CA ASP A 204 2.50 -22.84 23.39
C ASP A 204 2.30 -21.37 23.81
N SER A 205 2.60 -21.08 25.07
CA SER A 205 2.47 -19.73 25.63
C SER A 205 3.33 -18.69 24.91
N LYS A 206 4.52 -19.07 24.41
CA LYS A 206 5.40 -18.15 23.66
C LYS A 206 4.80 -17.80 22.31
N ARG A 207 4.16 -18.77 21.65
CA ARG A 207 3.49 -18.56 20.36
C ARG A 207 2.22 -17.75 20.49
N LYS A 208 1.43 -17.95 21.57
CA LYS A 208 0.29 -17.09 21.91
C LYS A 208 0.71 -15.63 22.10
N LEU A 209 1.81 -15.43 22.83
CA LEU A 209 2.34 -14.06 23.03
C LEU A 209 2.78 -13.44 21.70
N ALA A 210 3.49 -14.20 20.86
CA ALA A 210 3.91 -13.74 19.54
C ALA A 210 2.72 -13.39 18.65
N PHE A 211 1.66 -14.17 18.67
CA PHE A 211 0.41 -13.89 17.97
C PHE A 211 -0.20 -12.57 18.42
N ARG A 212 -0.43 -12.43 19.74
CA ARG A 212 -1.04 -11.24 20.32
C ARG A 212 -0.21 -9.99 20.03
N ASP A 213 1.10 -10.05 20.29
CA ASP A 213 1.98 -8.90 20.11
C ASP A 213 2.02 -8.46 18.63
N THR A 214 2.11 -9.43 17.70
CA THR A 214 2.06 -9.15 16.25
C THR A 214 0.71 -8.57 15.83
N ALA A 215 -0.40 -9.14 16.33
CA ALA A 215 -1.73 -8.63 16.01
C ALA A 215 -1.91 -7.20 16.51
N VAL A 216 -1.51 -6.90 17.75
CA VAL A 216 -1.62 -5.55 18.32
C VAL A 216 -0.71 -4.56 17.59
N GLU A 217 0.56 -4.90 17.35
CA GLU A 217 1.50 -4.03 16.63
C GLU A 217 0.98 -3.66 15.23
N ASN A 218 0.53 -4.65 14.45
CA ASN A 218 0.01 -4.40 13.11
C ASN A 218 -1.32 -3.64 13.13
N THR A 219 -2.23 -3.95 14.07
CA THR A 219 -3.48 -3.21 14.20
C THR A 219 -3.22 -1.73 14.50
N VAL A 220 -2.37 -1.43 15.48
CA VAL A 220 -2.03 -0.04 15.84
C VAL A 220 -1.34 0.66 14.67
N PHE A 221 -0.41 -0.02 14.00
CA PHE A 221 0.29 0.53 12.84
C PHE A 221 -0.67 0.87 11.70
N LEU A 222 -1.52 -0.06 11.29
CA LEU A 222 -2.47 0.15 10.19
C LEU A 222 -3.53 1.19 10.54
N THR A 223 -4.12 1.10 11.74
CA THR A 223 -5.18 2.02 12.18
C THR A 223 -4.70 3.47 12.16
N LYS A 224 -3.52 3.77 12.70
CA LYS A 224 -3.02 5.15 12.73
C LYS A 224 -2.74 5.72 11.34
N TRP A 225 -2.12 4.92 10.46
CA TRP A 225 -1.78 5.39 9.11
C TRP A 225 -3.00 5.51 8.21
N LEU A 226 -3.97 4.58 8.33
CA LEU A 226 -5.23 4.64 7.60
C LEU A 226 -6.12 5.79 8.10
N LEU A 227 -6.17 6.02 9.41
CA LEU A 227 -6.92 7.14 9.96
C LEU A 227 -6.38 8.47 9.42
N LEU A 228 -5.05 8.64 9.40
CA LEU A 228 -4.41 9.82 8.81
C LEU A 228 -4.76 9.94 7.32
N ALA A 229 -4.64 8.84 6.58
CA ALA A 229 -4.87 8.82 5.15
C ALA A 229 -6.32 9.15 4.79
N TYR A 230 -7.31 8.52 5.45
CA TYR A 230 -8.73 8.82 5.21
C TYR A 230 -9.13 10.23 5.63
N THR A 231 -8.46 10.79 6.64
CA THR A 231 -8.64 12.21 7.00
C THR A 231 -8.18 13.13 5.86
N ILE A 232 -7.00 12.86 5.29
CA ILE A 232 -6.48 13.62 4.14
C ILE A 232 -7.37 13.42 2.92
N GLU A 233 -7.80 12.18 2.65
CA GLU A 233 -8.70 11.83 1.55
C GLU A 233 -10.04 12.59 1.63
N ALA A 234 -10.66 12.64 2.81
CA ALA A 234 -11.89 13.39 3.03
C ALA A 234 -11.77 14.86 2.63
N LEU A 235 -10.63 15.49 2.96
CA LEU A 235 -10.35 16.87 2.58
C LEU A 235 -10.09 17.00 1.07
N MET A 236 -9.36 16.05 0.48
CA MET A 236 -9.06 16.08 -0.96
C MET A 236 -10.34 15.98 -1.81
N ILE A 237 -11.25 15.07 -1.49
CA ILE A 237 -12.54 14.93 -2.21
C ILE A 237 -13.29 16.25 -2.21
N ARG A 238 -13.21 17.02 -1.14
CA ARG A 238 -13.92 18.29 -1.00
C ARG A 238 -13.31 19.44 -1.79
N TYR A 239 -11.98 19.48 -1.88
CA TYR A 239 -11.24 20.63 -2.42
C TYR A 239 -10.68 20.42 -3.83
N ILE A 240 -10.68 19.18 -4.34
CA ILE A 240 -10.24 18.86 -5.69
C ILE A 240 -11.47 18.45 -6.52
N PRO A 241 -12.12 19.38 -7.23
CA PRO A 241 -13.28 19.05 -8.04
C PRO A 241 -12.88 18.21 -9.27
N ALA A 242 -13.71 17.21 -9.60
CA ALA A 242 -13.48 16.31 -10.73
C ALA A 242 -13.36 17.06 -12.07
N GLU A 243 -14.01 18.22 -12.18
CA GLU A 243 -13.99 19.08 -13.37
C GLU A 243 -12.60 19.64 -13.66
N LEU A 244 -11.80 19.97 -12.63
CA LEU A 244 -10.41 20.40 -12.81
C LEU A 244 -9.54 19.26 -13.31
N VAL A 245 -9.78 18.06 -12.79
CA VAL A 245 -9.08 16.84 -13.25
C VAL A 245 -9.45 16.54 -14.69
N ALA A 246 -10.72 16.65 -15.06
CA ALA A 246 -11.20 16.45 -16.43
C ALA A 246 -10.59 17.45 -17.42
N GLN A 247 -10.53 18.73 -17.06
CA GLN A 247 -9.90 19.76 -17.90
C GLN A 247 -8.41 19.52 -18.12
N ALA A 248 -7.72 19.02 -17.10
CA ALA A 248 -6.29 18.72 -17.18
C ALA A 248 -5.98 17.44 -17.97
N LEU A 249 -6.89 16.47 -17.96
CA LEU A 249 -6.71 15.15 -18.56
C LEU A 249 -7.48 14.92 -19.86
N GLY A 250 -8.29 15.92 -20.28
CA GLY A 250 -8.99 15.90 -21.57
C GLY A 250 -7.98 16.08 -22.70
N GLY A 251 -7.98 15.15 -23.67
CA GLY A 251 -7.13 15.21 -24.85
C GLY A 251 -6.51 13.86 -25.22
N GLU A 252 -6.06 13.78 -26.46
CA GLU A 252 -5.38 12.60 -27.01
C GLU A 252 -3.89 12.89 -27.14
N GLY A 253 -3.05 12.07 -26.52
CA GLY A 253 -1.61 12.20 -26.66
C GLY A 253 -0.80 11.61 -25.50
N ILE A 254 0.51 11.47 -25.72
CA ILE A 254 1.45 10.97 -24.71
C ILE A 254 1.51 11.92 -23.49
N GLU A 255 1.36 13.20 -23.72
CA GLU A 255 1.40 14.21 -22.65
C GLU A 255 0.26 14.01 -21.64
N THR A 256 -0.95 13.71 -22.12
CA THR A 256 -2.10 13.42 -21.26
C THR A 256 -1.92 12.12 -20.47
N ILE A 257 -1.29 11.10 -21.06
CA ILE A 257 -0.96 9.85 -20.37
C ILE A 257 0.05 10.09 -19.24
N ILE A 258 1.09 10.87 -19.51
CA ILE A 258 2.09 11.25 -18.50
C ILE A 258 1.43 12.08 -17.39
N LEU A 259 0.65 13.08 -17.77
CA LEU A 259 -0.06 13.93 -16.81
C LEU A 259 -1.05 13.13 -15.96
N ALA A 260 -1.77 12.18 -16.59
CA ALA A 260 -2.70 11.27 -15.91
C ALA A 260 -1.99 10.42 -14.85
N SER A 261 -0.78 9.91 -15.13
CA SER A 261 0.02 9.20 -14.14
C SER A 261 0.39 10.06 -12.94
N PHE A 262 0.83 11.31 -13.18
CA PHE A 262 1.23 12.20 -12.10
C PHE A 262 0.04 12.71 -11.28
N ILE A 263 -1.09 13.01 -11.92
CA ILE A 263 -2.32 13.43 -11.23
C ILE A 263 -2.96 12.23 -10.53
N GLY A 264 -2.99 11.06 -11.16
CA GLY A 264 -3.55 9.84 -10.58
C GLY A 264 -2.88 9.45 -9.27
N THR A 265 -1.57 9.65 -9.15
CA THR A 265 -0.81 9.33 -7.94
C THR A 265 -1.41 9.96 -6.66
N PRO A 266 -1.61 11.28 -6.55
CA PRO A 266 -2.25 11.89 -5.38
C PRO A 266 -3.78 11.89 -5.45
N ALA A 267 -4.40 11.93 -6.64
CA ALA A 267 -5.84 12.10 -6.79
C ALA A 267 -6.62 10.79 -6.71
N TYR A 268 -5.94 9.65 -6.68
CA TYR A 268 -6.59 8.35 -6.58
C TYR A 268 -7.00 8.06 -5.15
N LEU A 269 -8.30 8.04 -4.93
CA LEU A 269 -8.87 7.96 -3.59
C LEU A 269 -9.02 6.51 -3.12
N ASN A 270 -9.70 5.71 -3.95
CA ASN A 270 -9.98 4.30 -3.67
C ASN A 270 -10.17 3.57 -5.00
N GLY A 271 -9.67 2.33 -5.11
CA GLY A 271 -9.80 1.53 -6.32
C GLY A 271 -11.24 1.42 -6.83
N TYR A 272 -12.19 1.25 -5.95
CA TYR A 272 -13.61 1.13 -6.30
C TYR A 272 -14.24 2.45 -6.71
N ALA A 273 -13.89 3.55 -6.05
CA ALA A 273 -14.39 4.88 -6.39
C ALA A 273 -13.78 5.44 -7.67
N ALA A 274 -12.59 5.00 -8.03
CA ALA A 274 -11.90 5.44 -9.25
C ALA A 274 -12.58 4.95 -10.54
N VAL A 275 -13.25 3.79 -10.53
CA VAL A 275 -13.90 3.24 -11.72
C VAL A 275 -15.01 4.17 -12.24
N PRO A 276 -16.01 4.56 -11.44
CA PRO A 276 -17.03 5.50 -11.91
C PRO A 276 -16.46 6.90 -12.19
N LEU A 277 -15.44 7.35 -11.46
CA LEU A 277 -14.77 8.61 -11.76
C LEU A 277 -14.14 8.60 -13.16
N VAL A 278 -13.41 7.54 -13.49
CA VAL A 278 -12.76 7.38 -14.80
C VAL A 278 -13.78 7.27 -15.91
N ASP A 279 -14.91 6.61 -15.70
CA ASP A 279 -16.03 6.56 -16.66
C ASP A 279 -16.53 7.97 -17.00
N VAL A 280 -16.77 8.80 -16.00
CA VAL A 280 -17.15 10.21 -16.19
C VAL A 280 -16.04 10.99 -16.92
N LEU A 281 -14.77 10.81 -16.55
CA LEU A 281 -13.65 11.49 -17.21
C LEU A 281 -13.51 11.09 -18.68
N MET A 282 -13.72 9.81 -19.00
CA MET A 282 -13.71 9.30 -20.39
C MET A 282 -14.89 9.88 -21.21
N THR A 283 -16.08 10.01 -20.63
CA THR A 283 -17.20 10.68 -21.30
C THR A 283 -16.93 12.18 -21.53
N GLN A 284 -16.06 12.79 -20.76
CA GLN A 284 -15.61 14.17 -20.90
C GLN A 284 -14.38 14.35 -21.81
N GLY A 285 -13.91 13.27 -22.45
CA GLY A 285 -12.85 13.34 -23.47
C GLY A 285 -11.47 12.86 -23.00
N MET A 286 -11.38 12.20 -21.85
CA MET A 286 -10.14 11.51 -21.44
C MET A 286 -9.91 10.29 -22.32
N SER A 287 -8.69 10.14 -22.86
CA SER A 287 -8.33 8.98 -23.68
C SER A 287 -8.23 7.68 -22.86
N THR A 288 -8.47 6.53 -23.52
CA THR A 288 -8.42 5.21 -22.85
C THR A 288 -7.06 4.90 -22.23
N GLY A 289 -5.97 5.33 -22.89
CA GLY A 289 -4.62 5.19 -22.36
C GLY A 289 -4.35 6.08 -21.15
N ALA A 290 -4.84 7.31 -21.14
CA ALA A 290 -4.74 8.19 -19.97
C ALA A 290 -5.57 7.62 -18.79
N ALA A 291 -6.75 7.09 -19.06
CA ALA A 291 -7.61 6.41 -18.08
C ALA A 291 -6.89 5.22 -17.42
N LEU A 292 -6.29 4.35 -18.21
CA LEU A 292 -5.53 3.21 -17.69
C LEU A 292 -4.31 3.68 -16.87
N SER A 293 -3.56 4.63 -17.40
CA SER A 293 -2.38 5.19 -16.72
C SER A 293 -2.75 5.83 -15.37
N PHE A 294 -3.83 6.61 -15.31
CA PHE A 294 -4.37 7.19 -14.09
C PHE A 294 -4.70 6.11 -13.05
N MET A 295 -5.42 5.06 -13.46
CA MET A 295 -5.84 3.98 -12.56
C MET A 295 -4.67 3.14 -12.06
N ILE A 296 -3.67 2.86 -12.90
CA ILE A 296 -2.48 2.09 -12.52
C ILE A 296 -1.59 2.91 -11.56
N ALA A 297 -1.27 4.15 -11.91
CA ALA A 297 -0.43 5.00 -11.06
C ALA A 297 -1.08 5.21 -9.69
N GLY A 298 -2.36 5.59 -9.68
CA GLY A 298 -3.10 5.88 -8.48
C GLY A 298 -3.32 4.65 -7.59
N GLY A 299 -3.63 3.49 -8.19
CA GLY A 299 -3.87 2.26 -7.44
C GLY A 299 -2.65 1.80 -6.63
N VAL A 300 -1.44 2.00 -7.17
CA VAL A 300 -0.19 1.66 -6.47
C VAL A 300 0.18 2.71 -5.43
N SER A 301 -0.03 3.99 -5.73
CA SER A 301 0.51 5.12 -4.97
C SER A 301 -0.55 5.95 -4.25
N CYS A 302 -1.76 5.43 -4.06
CA CYS A 302 -2.79 6.11 -3.28
C CYS A 302 -2.25 6.54 -1.89
N ILE A 303 -2.79 7.63 -1.35
CA ILE A 303 -2.30 8.22 -0.10
C ILE A 303 -2.19 7.21 1.05
N PRO A 304 -3.20 6.33 1.30
CA PRO A 304 -3.07 5.30 2.32
C PRO A 304 -1.88 4.37 2.12
N ALA A 305 -1.69 3.89 0.88
CA ALA A 305 -0.57 3.03 0.52
C ALA A 305 0.76 3.76 0.66
N ALA A 306 0.87 4.97 0.10
CA ALA A 306 2.09 5.75 0.12
C ALA A 306 2.56 6.05 1.55
N LEU A 307 1.66 6.45 2.44
CA LEU A 307 1.99 6.72 3.85
C LEU A 307 2.46 5.46 4.59
N ALA A 308 1.80 4.33 4.37
CA ALA A 308 2.17 3.09 5.01
C ALA A 308 3.49 2.52 4.47
N VAL A 309 3.73 2.64 3.16
CA VAL A 309 5.02 2.30 2.53
C VAL A 309 6.13 3.20 3.04
N TRP A 310 5.89 4.52 3.09
CA TRP A 310 6.83 5.48 3.67
C TRP A 310 7.25 5.14 5.09
N ALA A 311 6.31 4.65 5.90
CA ALA A 311 6.58 4.26 7.28
C ALA A 311 7.42 2.96 7.38
N LEU A 312 7.35 2.09 6.38
CA LEU A 312 8.01 0.79 6.37
C LEU A 312 9.43 0.84 5.82
N VAL A 313 9.65 1.55 4.70
CA VAL A 313 10.92 1.50 3.97
C VAL A 313 11.70 2.80 4.05
N LYS A 314 12.99 2.74 3.71
CA LYS A 314 13.86 3.92 3.61
C LYS A 314 13.40 4.83 2.47
N PRO A 315 13.60 6.17 2.58
CA PRO A 315 13.13 7.13 1.57
C PRO A 315 13.58 6.83 0.14
N ARG A 316 14.78 6.32 -0.03
CA ARG A 316 15.34 5.92 -1.34
C ARG A 316 14.57 4.76 -1.99
N VAL A 317 14.15 3.78 -1.19
CA VAL A 317 13.35 2.64 -1.67
C VAL A 317 11.93 3.09 -1.98
N PHE A 318 11.38 3.99 -1.17
CA PHE A 318 10.07 4.61 -1.42
C PHE A 318 10.07 5.40 -2.74
N ALA A 319 11.09 6.23 -2.98
CA ALA A 319 11.22 6.97 -4.24
C ALA A 319 11.35 6.03 -5.45
N ALA A 320 12.12 4.94 -5.33
CA ALA A 320 12.22 3.92 -6.37
C ALA A 320 10.87 3.23 -6.62
N TYR A 321 10.13 2.88 -5.57
CA TYR A 321 8.79 2.30 -5.66
C TYR A 321 7.83 3.21 -6.45
N LEU A 322 7.76 4.49 -6.09
CA LEU A 322 6.93 5.48 -6.80
C LEU A 322 7.40 5.69 -8.25
N GLY A 323 8.70 5.76 -8.47
CA GLY A 323 9.28 5.89 -9.81
C GLY A 323 8.91 4.71 -10.71
N LEU A 324 9.00 3.48 -10.20
CA LEU A 324 8.60 2.27 -10.91
C LEU A 324 7.08 2.25 -11.18
N ALA A 325 6.27 2.66 -10.21
CA ALA A 325 4.82 2.73 -10.35
C ALA A 325 4.40 3.70 -11.45
N VAL A 326 4.92 4.94 -11.43
CA VAL A 326 4.61 5.97 -12.43
C VAL A 326 5.12 5.58 -13.81
N THR A 327 6.37 5.10 -13.91
CA THR A 327 6.96 4.68 -15.20
C THR A 327 6.17 3.53 -15.82
N GLY A 328 5.83 2.51 -15.01
CA GLY A 328 5.04 1.37 -15.49
C GLY A 328 3.61 1.74 -15.86
N ALA A 329 3.00 2.70 -15.13
CA ALA A 329 1.69 3.25 -15.47
C ALA A 329 1.70 3.96 -16.83
N ILE A 330 2.71 4.81 -17.08
CA ILE A 330 2.89 5.49 -18.37
C ILE A 330 3.05 4.46 -19.49
N ILE A 331 3.92 3.47 -19.32
CA ILE A 331 4.12 2.40 -20.30
C ILE A 331 2.81 1.66 -20.58
N SER A 332 2.08 1.28 -19.53
CA SER A 332 0.79 0.58 -19.65
C SER A 332 -0.25 1.42 -20.40
N GLY A 333 -0.33 2.73 -20.09
CA GLY A 333 -1.22 3.65 -20.77
C GLY A 333 -0.87 3.84 -22.25
N MET A 334 0.41 3.98 -22.57
CA MET A 334 0.87 4.10 -23.97
C MET A 334 0.59 2.81 -24.78
N VAL A 335 0.86 1.66 -24.18
CA VAL A 335 0.59 0.37 -24.85
C VAL A 335 -0.91 0.20 -25.09
N TRP A 336 -1.74 0.52 -24.10
CA TRP A 336 -3.19 0.41 -24.24
C TRP A 336 -3.74 1.40 -25.28
N GLN A 337 -3.26 2.64 -25.27
CA GLN A 337 -3.66 3.65 -26.28
C GLN A 337 -3.32 3.22 -27.72
N ALA A 338 -2.28 2.43 -27.90
CA ALA A 338 -1.88 1.94 -29.22
C ALA A 338 -2.69 0.72 -29.69
N ILE A 339 -3.39 0.04 -28.81
CA ILE A 339 -4.13 -1.20 -29.10
C ILE A 339 -5.65 -0.95 -29.13
N ALA A 340 -6.15 -0.05 -28.26
CA ALA A 340 -7.56 0.32 -28.16
C ALA A 340 -7.95 1.33 -29.24
#